data_86af0af0b5e50159e8c454d68710f439
#
_entry.id   86af0af0b5e50159e8c454d68710f439
#
_cell.length_a   1.000
_cell.length_b   1.000
_cell.length_c   1.000
_cell.angle_alpha   90.00
_cell.angle_beta   90.00
_cell.angle_gamma   90.00
#
_symmetry.space_group_name_H-M   'P 1'
#
loop_
_entity.id
_entity.type
_entity.pdbx_description
1 polymer ?
#
loop_
_entity_poly.entity_id
_entity_poly.type
_entity_poly.pdbx_seq_one_letter_code
_entity_poly.pdbx_strand_id
1 'polypeptide(L)'
;MDQLRGASVFPKIDLRSSYHQIRMKEGDISKTGFRTRYGHYEYVVMLFGVTNAPAVFMDYMNRIFRPFLDKFVVMFIDDILIYSRTREEHGEHLRVVLEILKVKQLYTKLSKDEVKFLGHVISAEGIAVDPAKVESVLQWERLRTVTDIRSFVGLTGYYKRFIERFSEIVAPLTQLTRKEQPFIWTDACDRSFDELKRRLTTSPVLVLPDSGEPFDVYCEASHQGLRCVLMQNRKVVTYASRQLKNHERNYPTHDLQLAAVVFALKV
;
A
#
# COMPACT_ATOMS: atom_id res chain seq x y z
N MET A 1 -0.57 -1.52 7.55
CA MET A 1 -1.92 -0.99 7.87
C MET A 1 -2.49 -1.61 9.14
N ASP A 2 -2.18 -2.88 9.42
CA ASP A 2 -2.68 -3.58 10.63
C ASP A 2 -2.18 -2.98 11.95
N GLN A 3 -1.11 -2.20 11.90
CA GLN A 3 -0.53 -1.48 13.04
C GLN A 3 -1.39 -0.29 13.51
N LEU A 4 -2.31 0.21 12.66
CA LEU A 4 -3.17 1.37 12.96
C LEU A 4 -4.42 1.00 13.78
N ARG A 5 -4.46 -0.21 14.32
CA ARG A 5 -5.62 -0.75 15.04
C ARG A 5 -6.04 0.14 16.23
N GLY A 6 -7.33 0.46 16.27
CA GLY A 6 -7.92 1.25 17.35
C GLY A 6 -7.47 2.70 17.44
N ALA A 7 -6.71 3.21 16.47
CA ALA A 7 -6.33 4.61 16.41
C ALA A 7 -7.44 5.46 15.76
N SER A 8 -7.60 6.69 16.26
CA SER A 8 -8.56 7.66 15.74
C SER A 8 -7.92 8.97 15.26
N VAL A 9 -6.65 9.20 15.60
CA VAL A 9 -5.89 10.41 15.24
C VAL A 9 -4.64 10.01 14.46
N PHE A 10 -4.47 10.60 13.25
CA PHE A 10 -3.45 10.19 12.28
C PHE A 10 -2.77 11.40 11.61
N PRO A 11 -1.92 12.18 12.27
CA PRO A 11 -1.15 13.19 11.58
C PRO A 11 0.03 12.56 10.83
N LYS A 12 0.37 13.19 9.73
CA LYS A 12 1.52 12.88 8.91
C LYS A 12 2.54 14.01 8.98
N ILE A 13 3.79 13.64 9.11
CA ILE A 13 4.94 14.54 9.05
C ILE A 13 5.75 14.17 7.81
N ASP A 14 5.96 15.14 6.93
CA ASP A 14 6.82 14.99 5.75
C ASP A 14 8.22 15.54 6.04
N LEU A 15 9.27 14.81 5.72
CA LEU A 15 10.65 15.30 5.83
C LEU A 15 10.98 16.22 4.63
N ARG A 16 11.45 17.43 4.91
CA ARG A 16 11.89 18.36 3.86
C ARG A 16 13.13 17.82 3.16
N SER A 17 13.10 17.77 1.82
CA SER A 17 14.26 17.34 1.02
C SER A 17 14.88 16.01 1.45
N SER A 18 14.15 15.22 2.22
CA SER A 18 14.43 13.83 2.67
C SER A 18 15.92 13.43 2.67
N TYR A 19 16.40 12.87 1.56
CA TYR A 19 17.78 12.38 1.42
C TYR A 19 18.84 13.44 1.62
N HIS A 20 18.61 14.69 1.21
CA HIS A 20 19.58 15.79 1.34
C HIS A 20 19.86 16.19 2.81
N GLN A 21 19.09 15.69 3.76
CA GLN A 21 19.33 15.90 5.18
C GLN A 21 20.37 14.93 5.77
N ILE A 22 20.75 13.89 5.01
CA ILE A 22 21.75 12.92 5.43
C ILE A 22 23.08 13.27 4.77
N ARG A 23 24.14 13.42 5.60
CA ARG A 23 25.49 13.68 5.10
C ARG A 23 26.11 12.43 4.51
N MET A 24 26.86 12.62 3.42
CA MET A 24 27.74 11.60 2.86
C MET A 24 28.93 11.36 3.79
N LYS A 25 29.43 10.13 3.83
CA LYS A 25 30.70 9.80 4.47
C LYS A 25 31.83 10.49 3.70
N GLU A 26 32.80 11.10 4.38
CA GLU A 26 33.91 11.86 3.73
C GLU A 26 34.58 11.08 2.58
N GLY A 27 34.91 9.81 2.79
CA GLY A 27 35.54 8.97 1.77
C GLY A 27 34.65 8.63 0.56
N ASP A 28 33.37 8.96 0.61
CA ASP A 28 32.40 8.69 -0.47
C ASP A 28 31.99 9.96 -1.23
N ILE A 29 32.37 11.15 -0.76
CA ILE A 29 32.04 12.44 -1.37
C ILE A 29 32.53 12.50 -2.80
N SER A 30 33.79 12.12 -3.06
CA SER A 30 34.39 12.12 -4.39
C SER A 30 33.68 11.19 -5.41
N LYS A 31 32.99 10.16 -4.93
CA LYS A 31 32.18 9.26 -5.78
C LYS A 31 30.93 9.92 -6.34
N THR A 32 30.51 11.07 -5.78
CA THR A 32 29.36 11.86 -6.21
C THR A 32 29.73 12.93 -7.23
N GLY A 33 31.02 12.98 -7.63
CA GLY A 33 31.56 13.99 -8.50
C GLY A 33 30.88 14.03 -9.87
N PHE A 34 30.53 15.24 -10.31
CA PHE A 34 30.01 15.51 -11.65
C PHE A 34 30.66 16.73 -12.26
N ARG A 35 30.76 16.75 -13.58
CA ARG A 35 31.39 17.84 -14.31
C ARG A 35 30.36 18.63 -15.10
N THR A 36 30.47 19.95 -15.01
CA THR A 36 29.69 20.89 -15.80
C THR A 36 30.63 21.76 -16.62
N ARG A 37 30.09 22.61 -17.49
CA ARG A 37 30.88 23.65 -18.21
C ARG A 37 31.56 24.65 -17.27
N TYR A 38 31.12 24.73 -16.03
CA TYR A 38 31.63 25.68 -15.00
C TYR A 38 32.62 25.05 -14.03
N GLY A 39 32.84 23.75 -14.09
CA GLY A 39 33.80 23.08 -13.21
C GLY A 39 33.35 21.70 -12.75
N HIS A 40 34.11 21.16 -11.81
CA HIS A 40 33.85 19.91 -11.13
C HIS A 40 33.20 20.19 -9.79
N TYR A 41 32.17 19.42 -9.45
CA TYR A 41 31.39 19.57 -8.21
C TYR A 41 31.16 18.20 -7.59
N GLU A 42 31.03 18.18 -6.29
CA GLU A 42 30.76 17.00 -5.48
C GLU A 42 29.63 17.28 -4.51
N TYR A 43 28.86 16.27 -4.14
CA TYR A 43 27.80 16.40 -3.15
C TYR A 43 28.29 15.96 -1.78
N VAL A 44 28.03 16.78 -0.77
CA VAL A 44 28.31 16.47 0.65
C VAL A 44 27.10 15.83 1.36
N VAL A 45 26.00 15.69 0.65
CA VAL A 45 24.74 15.11 1.15
C VAL A 45 24.28 14.00 0.22
N MET A 46 23.45 13.09 0.74
CA MET A 46 22.88 11.99 -0.04
C MET A 46 21.95 12.50 -1.14
N LEU A 47 22.12 11.97 -2.34
CA LEU A 47 21.41 12.40 -3.54
C LEU A 47 20.17 11.55 -3.82
N PHE A 48 19.18 12.16 -4.50
CA PHE A 48 18.17 11.40 -5.22
C PHE A 48 18.80 10.67 -6.41
N GLY A 49 18.30 9.46 -6.71
CA GLY A 49 18.75 8.65 -7.84
C GLY A 49 19.95 7.74 -7.55
N VAL A 50 20.59 7.85 -6.40
CA VAL A 50 21.59 6.88 -5.96
C VAL A 50 20.89 5.58 -5.55
N THR A 51 21.33 4.45 -6.10
CA THR A 51 20.65 3.14 -5.99
C THR A 51 20.40 2.70 -4.55
N ASN A 52 21.33 2.96 -3.64
CA ASN A 52 21.23 2.56 -2.23
C ASN A 52 20.62 3.64 -1.31
N ALA A 53 20.35 4.85 -1.82
CA ALA A 53 19.85 5.95 -1.00
C ALA A 53 18.55 5.61 -0.24
N PRO A 54 17.52 4.99 -0.86
CA PRO A 54 16.30 4.62 -0.13
C PRO A 54 16.57 3.65 1.03
N ALA A 55 17.44 2.65 0.81
CA ALA A 55 17.75 1.65 1.83
C ALA A 55 18.52 2.27 3.01
N VAL A 56 19.51 3.11 2.73
CA VAL A 56 20.29 3.81 3.76
C VAL A 56 19.40 4.78 4.56
N PHE A 57 18.52 5.50 3.88
CA PHE A 57 17.59 6.42 4.51
C PHE A 57 16.61 5.68 5.44
N MET A 58 16.01 4.59 4.96
CA MET A 58 15.10 3.77 5.76
C MET A 58 15.81 3.14 6.97
N ASP A 59 17.04 2.63 6.81
CA ASP A 59 17.83 2.11 7.95
C ASP A 59 18.09 3.20 8.99
N TYR A 60 18.50 4.39 8.56
CA TYR A 60 18.73 5.53 9.45
C TYR A 60 17.46 5.91 10.22
N MET A 61 16.34 6.07 9.52
CA MET A 61 15.07 6.44 10.11
C MET A 61 14.53 5.36 11.07
N ASN A 62 14.59 4.10 10.65
CA ASN A 62 14.21 2.96 11.50
C ASN A 62 15.05 2.89 12.78
N ARG A 63 16.33 3.23 12.70
CA ARG A 63 17.23 3.23 13.86
C ARG A 63 16.88 4.31 14.88
N ILE A 64 16.57 5.53 14.43
CA ILE A 64 16.24 6.64 15.35
C ILE A 64 14.83 6.51 15.94
N PHE A 65 13.89 5.88 15.23
CA PHE A 65 12.52 5.66 15.71
C PHE A 65 12.27 4.25 16.27
N ARG A 66 13.28 3.39 16.31
CA ARG A 66 13.15 1.98 16.73
C ARG A 66 12.34 1.76 18.02
N PRO A 67 12.45 2.56 19.07
CA PRO A 67 11.68 2.38 20.32
C PRO A 67 10.17 2.61 20.14
N PHE A 68 9.73 3.28 19.06
CA PHE A 68 8.38 3.77 18.84
C PHE A 68 7.71 3.16 17.61
N LEU A 69 8.49 2.47 16.77
CA LEU A 69 7.96 1.71 15.64
C LEU A 69 6.94 0.67 16.15
N ASP A 70 5.86 0.50 15.41
CA ASP A 70 4.76 -0.43 15.69
C ASP A 70 3.97 -0.13 16.99
N LYS A 71 4.34 0.94 17.72
CA LYS A 71 3.60 1.42 18.91
C LYS A 71 2.70 2.60 18.57
N PHE A 72 3.27 3.65 17.99
CA PHE A 72 2.54 4.84 17.54
C PHE A 72 3.20 5.56 16.34
N VAL A 73 4.26 4.98 15.77
CA VAL A 73 4.96 5.51 14.59
C VAL A 73 5.05 4.45 13.51
N VAL A 74 4.65 4.81 12.29
CA VAL A 74 4.92 4.05 11.08
C VAL A 74 5.72 4.93 10.13
N MET A 75 6.79 4.35 9.57
CA MET A 75 7.72 5.04 8.69
C MET A 75 7.68 4.45 7.29
N PHE A 76 7.65 5.30 6.28
CA PHE A 76 7.86 4.87 4.92
C PHE A 76 8.55 5.97 4.10
N ILE A 77 9.82 5.75 3.79
CA ILE A 77 10.70 6.72 3.14
C ILE A 77 10.67 8.05 3.91
N ASP A 78 10.13 9.12 3.34
CA ASP A 78 10.05 10.49 3.90
C ASP A 78 8.77 10.74 4.72
N ASP A 79 7.84 9.79 4.72
CA ASP A 79 6.57 9.89 5.41
C ASP A 79 6.65 9.29 6.83
N ILE A 80 6.38 10.09 7.84
CA ILE A 80 6.23 9.67 9.24
C ILE A 80 4.76 9.77 9.59
N LEU A 81 4.09 8.62 9.75
CA LEU A 81 2.72 8.56 10.25
C LEU A 81 2.74 8.32 11.75
N ILE A 82 2.13 9.23 12.50
CA ILE A 82 1.91 9.09 13.94
C ILE A 82 0.46 8.71 14.14
N TYR A 83 0.18 7.69 14.95
CA TYR A 83 -1.19 7.27 15.23
C TYR A 83 -1.43 7.18 16.74
N SER A 84 -2.64 7.52 17.17
CA SER A 84 -3.01 7.59 18.58
C SER A 84 -4.49 7.30 18.76
N ARG A 85 -4.87 6.80 19.94
CA ARG A 85 -6.27 6.50 20.25
C ARG A 85 -7.05 7.76 20.63
N THR A 86 -6.42 8.69 21.36
CA THR A 86 -7.03 9.95 21.79
C THR A 86 -6.19 11.15 21.36
N ARG A 87 -6.77 12.35 21.44
CA ARG A 87 -6.06 13.60 21.11
C ARG A 87 -5.01 13.96 22.16
N GLU A 88 -5.24 13.58 23.41
CA GLU A 88 -4.31 13.81 24.54
C GLU A 88 -3.04 12.97 24.32
N GLU A 89 -3.22 11.67 24.13
CA GLU A 89 -2.15 10.73 23.78
C GLU A 89 -1.36 11.18 22.54
N HIS A 90 -2.10 11.74 21.56
CA HIS A 90 -1.51 12.27 20.36
C HIS A 90 -0.54 13.44 20.62
N GLY A 91 -0.90 14.34 21.52
CA GLY A 91 -0.03 15.46 21.91
C GLY A 91 1.31 14.99 22.48
N GLU A 92 1.30 13.91 23.27
CA GLU A 92 2.50 13.31 23.84
C GLU A 92 3.35 12.60 22.75
N HIS A 93 2.72 11.79 21.91
CA HIS A 93 3.39 11.10 20.81
C HIS A 93 4.05 12.09 19.84
N LEU A 94 3.33 13.14 19.48
CA LEU A 94 3.84 14.18 18.58
C LEU A 94 5.05 14.91 19.21
N ARG A 95 5.00 15.21 20.51
CA ARG A 95 6.11 15.83 21.23
C ARG A 95 7.35 14.97 21.14
N VAL A 96 7.25 13.67 21.45
CA VAL A 96 8.37 12.72 21.39
C VAL A 96 8.99 12.68 20.00
N VAL A 97 8.15 12.57 18.95
CA VAL A 97 8.64 12.54 17.56
C VAL A 97 9.36 13.84 17.20
N LEU A 98 8.79 15.00 17.54
CA LEU A 98 9.39 16.29 17.23
C LEU A 98 10.70 16.53 18.01
N GLU A 99 10.82 16.06 19.24
CA GLU A 99 12.07 16.12 20.03
C GLU A 99 13.17 15.28 19.37
N ILE A 100 12.86 14.06 18.93
CA ILE A 100 13.81 13.22 18.21
C ILE A 100 14.29 13.91 16.93
N LEU A 101 13.37 14.41 16.12
CA LEU A 101 13.68 15.11 14.88
C LEU A 101 14.56 16.35 15.14
N LYS A 102 14.27 17.10 16.19
CA LYS A 102 15.07 18.25 16.63
C LYS A 102 16.49 17.83 17.04
N VAL A 103 16.63 16.80 17.87
CA VAL A 103 17.96 16.28 18.32
C VAL A 103 18.77 15.78 17.12
N LYS A 104 18.12 15.17 16.12
CA LYS A 104 18.77 14.67 14.90
C LYS A 104 18.92 15.73 13.82
N GLN A 105 18.51 16.98 14.08
CA GLN A 105 18.53 18.11 13.14
C GLN A 105 17.80 17.81 11.82
N LEU A 106 16.69 17.07 11.90
CA LEU A 106 15.84 16.74 10.76
C LEU A 106 14.70 17.75 10.64
N TYR A 107 14.61 18.40 9.49
CA TYR A 107 13.61 19.43 9.20
C TYR A 107 12.37 18.80 8.56
N THR A 108 11.21 19.25 9.04
CA THR A 108 9.93 18.66 8.66
C THR A 108 8.91 19.72 8.22
N LYS A 109 7.87 19.24 7.56
CA LYS A 109 6.65 19.96 7.28
C LYS A 109 5.49 19.16 7.84
N LEU A 110 4.67 19.78 8.70
CA LEU A 110 3.41 19.16 9.13
C LEU A 110 2.41 19.26 7.96
N SER A 111 1.85 18.12 7.59
CA SER A 111 0.68 18.09 6.71
C SER A 111 -0.57 18.42 7.53
N LYS A 112 -1.40 19.36 7.00
CA LYS A 112 -2.65 19.77 7.66
C LYS A 112 -3.89 19.09 7.09
N ASP A 113 -3.73 18.38 5.96
CA ASP A 113 -4.81 17.79 5.21
C ASP A 113 -5.04 16.31 5.58
N GLU A 114 -6.08 15.69 4.99
CA GLU A 114 -6.33 14.26 5.06
C GLU A 114 -5.03 13.46 4.92
N VAL A 115 -4.85 12.46 5.78
CA VAL A 115 -3.58 11.74 5.84
C VAL A 115 -3.49 10.78 4.66
N LYS A 116 -2.80 11.20 3.61
CA LYS A 116 -2.43 10.35 2.50
C LYS A 116 -1.16 9.58 2.84
N PHE A 117 -1.29 8.27 2.99
CA PHE A 117 -0.17 7.40 3.33
C PHE A 117 -0.21 6.14 2.47
N LEU A 118 0.89 5.83 1.79
CA LEU A 118 1.01 4.67 0.91
C LEU A 118 -0.13 4.55 -0.13
N GLY A 119 -0.54 5.66 -0.74
CA GLY A 119 -1.62 5.66 -1.73
C GLY A 119 -3.02 5.40 -1.15
N HIS A 120 -3.19 5.53 0.14
CA HIS A 120 -4.48 5.44 0.83
C HIS A 120 -4.77 6.75 1.55
N VAL A 121 -6.03 7.06 1.73
CA VAL A 121 -6.51 8.09 2.64
C VAL A 121 -6.90 7.42 3.94
N ILE A 122 -6.29 7.86 5.03
CA ILE A 122 -6.54 7.33 6.38
C ILE A 122 -7.33 8.37 7.17
N SER A 123 -8.42 7.95 7.77
CA SER A 123 -9.28 8.79 8.62
C SER A 123 -9.78 8.00 9.83
N ALA A 124 -10.51 8.66 10.73
CA ALA A 124 -11.19 8.00 11.84
C ALA A 124 -12.29 7.02 11.38
N GLU A 125 -12.81 7.20 10.16
CA GLU A 125 -13.82 6.32 9.56
C GLU A 125 -13.21 5.04 9.00
N GLY A 126 -11.91 5.05 8.70
CA GLY A 126 -11.20 3.92 8.13
C GLY A 126 -10.19 4.30 7.05
N ILE A 127 -9.97 3.37 6.12
CA ILE A 127 -9.01 3.48 5.02
C ILE A 127 -9.79 3.52 3.70
N ALA A 128 -9.49 4.50 2.85
CA ALA A 128 -10.00 4.62 1.49
C ALA A 128 -8.86 4.60 0.45
N VAL A 129 -9.19 4.37 -0.79
CA VAL A 129 -8.24 4.52 -1.91
C VAL A 129 -7.98 6.01 -2.14
N ASP A 130 -6.70 6.40 -2.38
CA ASP A 130 -6.38 7.79 -2.70
C ASP A 130 -7.05 8.21 -4.02
N PRO A 131 -7.89 9.27 -4.01
CA PRO A 131 -8.58 9.77 -5.20
C PRO A 131 -7.64 10.03 -6.40
N ALA A 132 -6.42 10.53 -6.16
CA ALA A 132 -5.44 10.73 -7.22
C ALA A 132 -5.02 9.43 -7.92
N LYS A 133 -5.03 8.30 -7.19
CA LYS A 133 -4.75 6.97 -7.77
C LYS A 133 -5.94 6.42 -8.53
N VAL A 134 -7.16 6.67 -8.04
CA VAL A 134 -8.39 6.35 -8.78
C VAL A 134 -8.43 7.10 -10.11
N GLU A 135 -8.15 8.40 -10.09
CA GLU A 135 -8.05 9.24 -11.29
C GLU A 135 -7.05 8.66 -12.30
N SER A 136 -5.85 8.30 -11.83
CA SER A 136 -4.83 7.67 -12.67
C SER A 136 -5.32 6.38 -13.33
N VAL A 137 -6.13 5.57 -12.64
CA VAL A 137 -6.71 4.34 -13.21
C VAL A 137 -7.78 4.65 -14.24
N LEU A 138 -8.61 5.67 -13.99
CA LEU A 138 -9.67 6.09 -14.92
C LEU A 138 -9.12 6.60 -16.25
N GLN A 139 -7.97 7.28 -16.22
CA GLN A 139 -7.32 7.81 -17.42
C GLN A 139 -6.64 6.75 -18.30
N TRP A 140 -6.52 5.50 -17.82
CA TRP A 140 -5.97 4.43 -18.66
C TRP A 140 -6.86 4.13 -19.86
N GLU A 141 -6.25 4.20 -21.03
CA GLU A 141 -6.85 3.74 -22.28
C GLU A 141 -6.84 2.21 -22.37
N ARG A 142 -7.46 1.68 -23.41
CA ARG A 142 -7.46 0.25 -23.72
C ARG A 142 -6.03 -0.30 -23.78
N LEU A 143 -5.78 -1.38 -23.04
CA LEU A 143 -4.46 -2.02 -22.95
C LEU A 143 -4.13 -2.72 -24.27
N ARG A 144 -2.92 -2.48 -24.80
CA ARG A 144 -2.51 -2.97 -26.12
C ARG A 144 -1.39 -4.00 -26.06
N THR A 145 -0.71 -4.10 -24.93
CA THR A 145 0.44 -5.02 -24.75
C THR A 145 0.32 -5.80 -23.43
N VAL A 146 1.06 -6.92 -23.35
CA VAL A 146 1.19 -7.70 -22.11
C VAL A 146 1.78 -6.85 -20.98
N THR A 147 2.67 -5.92 -21.31
CA THR A 147 3.28 -5.00 -20.34
C THR A 147 2.23 -4.04 -19.76
N ASP A 148 1.34 -3.50 -20.60
CA ASP A 148 0.25 -2.63 -20.14
C ASP A 148 -0.67 -3.40 -19.18
N ILE A 149 -1.02 -4.65 -19.52
CA ILE A 149 -1.83 -5.51 -18.64
C ILE A 149 -1.14 -5.70 -17.29
N ARG A 150 0.15 -6.05 -17.29
CA ARG A 150 0.89 -6.25 -16.04
C ARG A 150 0.92 -4.98 -15.18
N SER A 151 1.13 -3.83 -15.79
CA SER A 151 1.12 -2.54 -15.10
C SER A 151 -0.25 -2.20 -14.54
N PHE A 152 -1.31 -2.37 -15.32
CA PHE A 152 -2.68 -2.14 -14.89
C PHE A 152 -3.12 -3.10 -13.77
N VAL A 153 -2.86 -4.40 -13.95
CA VAL A 153 -3.18 -5.43 -12.95
C VAL A 153 -2.33 -5.25 -11.69
N GLY A 154 -1.09 -4.80 -11.82
CA GLY A 154 -0.23 -4.46 -10.68
C GLY A 154 -0.82 -3.30 -9.88
N LEU A 155 -1.24 -2.23 -10.54
CA LEU A 155 -1.85 -1.07 -9.89
C LEU A 155 -3.20 -1.42 -9.25
N THR A 156 -4.11 -2.06 -9.98
CA THR A 156 -5.42 -2.48 -9.43
C THR A 156 -5.29 -3.55 -8.35
N GLY A 157 -4.29 -4.44 -8.49
CA GLY A 157 -3.98 -5.50 -7.53
C GLY A 157 -3.44 -4.97 -6.19
N TYR A 158 -2.82 -3.79 -6.18
CA TYR A 158 -2.44 -3.11 -4.95
C TYR A 158 -3.68 -2.79 -4.09
N TYR A 159 -4.79 -2.46 -4.73
CA TYR A 159 -6.07 -2.14 -4.10
C TYR A 159 -7.05 -3.32 -4.02
N LYS A 160 -6.61 -4.56 -4.26
CA LYS A 160 -7.48 -5.75 -4.28
C LYS A 160 -8.32 -5.94 -3.01
N ARG A 161 -7.84 -5.46 -1.85
CA ARG A 161 -8.55 -5.52 -0.57
C ARG A 161 -9.85 -4.70 -0.53
N PHE A 162 -9.99 -3.73 -1.45
CA PHE A 162 -11.19 -2.90 -1.62
C PHE A 162 -12.16 -3.46 -2.66
N ILE A 163 -11.75 -4.49 -3.40
CA ILE A 163 -12.49 -5.03 -4.54
C ILE A 163 -12.96 -6.45 -4.23
N GLU A 164 -14.27 -6.57 -4.03
CA GLU A 164 -14.90 -7.88 -3.93
C GLU A 164 -14.70 -8.67 -5.22
N ARG A 165 -14.36 -9.97 -5.12
CA ARG A 165 -14.18 -10.87 -6.26
C ARG A 165 -13.06 -10.47 -7.24
N PHE A 166 -12.05 -9.75 -6.78
CA PHE A 166 -10.94 -9.26 -7.60
C PHE A 166 -10.34 -10.34 -8.50
N SER A 167 -10.06 -11.54 -7.96
CA SER A 167 -9.42 -12.63 -8.70
C SER A 167 -10.25 -13.17 -9.87
N GLU A 168 -11.58 -13.08 -9.80
CA GLU A 168 -12.49 -13.48 -10.86
C GLU A 168 -12.56 -12.40 -11.94
N ILE A 169 -12.70 -11.13 -11.50
CA ILE A 169 -12.77 -9.99 -12.41
C ILE A 169 -11.48 -9.86 -13.24
N VAL A 170 -10.31 -10.04 -12.62
CA VAL A 170 -9.01 -9.87 -13.29
C VAL A 170 -8.62 -11.08 -14.16
N ALA A 171 -9.32 -12.22 -14.04
CA ALA A 171 -8.93 -13.47 -14.70
C ALA A 171 -8.75 -13.36 -16.23
N PRO A 172 -9.68 -12.71 -17.00
CA PRO A 172 -9.51 -12.56 -18.45
C PRO A 172 -8.24 -11.81 -18.84
N LEU A 173 -7.88 -10.76 -18.08
CA LEU A 173 -6.66 -9.98 -18.33
C LEU A 173 -5.40 -10.76 -17.97
N THR A 174 -5.40 -11.47 -16.85
CA THR A 174 -4.23 -12.26 -16.43
C THR A 174 -3.97 -13.45 -17.34
N GLN A 175 -4.97 -14.00 -18.02
CA GLN A 175 -4.79 -15.05 -19.02
C GLN A 175 -3.91 -14.57 -20.18
N LEU A 176 -4.05 -13.33 -20.65
CA LEU A 176 -3.24 -12.76 -21.71
C LEU A 176 -1.75 -12.56 -21.34
N THR A 177 -1.42 -12.65 -20.05
CA THR A 177 -0.03 -12.54 -19.57
C THR A 177 0.70 -13.87 -19.49
N ARG A 178 0.02 -15.01 -19.77
CA ARG A 178 0.61 -16.34 -19.69
C ARG A 178 1.59 -16.56 -20.84
N LYS A 179 2.58 -17.42 -20.58
CA LYS A 179 3.59 -17.81 -21.55
C LYS A 179 2.91 -18.49 -22.76
N GLU A 180 3.36 -18.20 -23.96
CA GLU A 180 2.86 -18.77 -25.23
C GLU A 180 1.39 -18.47 -25.57
N GLN A 181 0.74 -17.56 -24.82
CA GLN A 181 -0.63 -17.14 -25.12
C GLN A 181 -0.60 -15.97 -26.13
N PRO A 182 -1.28 -16.06 -27.27
CA PRO A 182 -1.40 -14.94 -28.18
C PRO A 182 -2.19 -13.79 -27.52
N PHE A 183 -1.76 -12.56 -27.80
CA PHE A 183 -2.46 -11.37 -27.28
C PHE A 183 -3.72 -11.13 -28.13
N ILE A 184 -4.86 -11.68 -27.69
CA ILE A 184 -6.17 -11.50 -28.33
C ILE A 184 -7.09 -10.83 -27.31
N TRP A 185 -7.37 -9.56 -27.53
CA TRP A 185 -8.27 -8.78 -26.69
C TRP A 185 -9.74 -9.12 -27.02
N THR A 186 -10.46 -9.66 -26.07
CA THR A 186 -11.87 -10.11 -26.21
C THR A 186 -12.81 -9.21 -25.40
N ASP A 187 -14.14 -9.33 -25.67
CA ASP A 187 -15.18 -8.64 -24.89
C ASP A 187 -15.11 -8.97 -23.37
N ALA A 188 -14.58 -10.15 -23.01
CA ALA A 188 -14.35 -10.50 -21.62
C ALA A 188 -13.25 -9.65 -21.01
N CYS A 189 -12.24 -9.27 -21.79
CA CYS A 189 -11.17 -8.36 -21.35
C CYS A 189 -11.69 -6.92 -21.20
N ASP A 190 -12.55 -6.45 -22.13
CA ASP A 190 -13.20 -5.14 -22.02
C ASP A 190 -14.04 -5.08 -20.73
N ARG A 191 -14.93 -6.06 -20.51
CA ARG A 191 -15.74 -6.13 -19.28
C ARG A 191 -14.89 -6.17 -18.00
N SER A 192 -13.80 -6.94 -18.01
CA SER A 192 -12.87 -7.02 -16.90
C SER A 192 -12.20 -5.68 -16.60
N PHE A 193 -11.75 -4.99 -17.65
CA PHE A 193 -11.09 -3.68 -17.56
C PHE A 193 -12.04 -2.61 -17.00
N ASP A 194 -13.24 -2.51 -17.55
CA ASP A 194 -14.25 -1.54 -17.14
C ASP A 194 -14.75 -1.82 -15.70
N GLU A 195 -14.96 -3.09 -15.35
CA GLU A 195 -15.41 -3.47 -14.01
C GLU A 195 -14.35 -3.15 -12.96
N LEU A 196 -13.06 -3.37 -13.23
CA LEU A 196 -11.99 -2.98 -12.31
C LEU A 196 -11.94 -1.46 -12.10
N LYS A 197 -12.09 -0.67 -13.17
CA LYS A 197 -12.21 0.79 -13.07
C LYS A 197 -13.40 1.20 -12.21
N ARG A 198 -14.56 0.63 -12.49
CA ARG A 198 -15.81 0.90 -11.74
C ARG A 198 -15.65 0.55 -10.26
N ARG A 199 -15.11 -0.64 -9.94
CA ARG A 199 -14.93 -1.09 -8.54
C ARG A 199 -13.98 -0.19 -7.76
N LEU A 200 -12.92 0.32 -8.37
CA LEU A 200 -12.02 1.26 -7.71
C LEU A 200 -12.67 2.62 -7.47
N THR A 201 -13.47 3.10 -8.41
CA THR A 201 -14.21 4.38 -8.28
C THR A 201 -15.28 4.33 -7.19
N THR A 202 -15.91 3.17 -7.02
CA THR A 202 -16.97 2.95 -6.02
C THR A 202 -16.50 2.16 -4.81
N SER A 203 -15.17 2.14 -4.57
CA SER A 203 -14.59 1.37 -3.48
C SER A 203 -15.10 1.85 -2.12
N PRO A 204 -15.47 0.94 -1.20
CA PRO A 204 -15.89 1.31 0.13
C PRO A 204 -14.73 1.83 0.96
N VAL A 205 -15.04 2.60 2.01
CA VAL A 205 -14.10 2.85 3.11
C VAL A 205 -14.04 1.56 3.94
N LEU A 206 -12.84 0.99 4.06
CA LEU A 206 -12.59 -0.17 4.89
C LEU A 206 -12.30 0.25 6.32
N VAL A 207 -12.94 -0.39 7.29
CA VAL A 207 -12.67 -0.06 8.69
C VAL A 207 -11.33 -0.59 9.15
N LEU A 208 -10.71 0.15 10.07
CA LEU A 208 -9.53 -0.33 10.79
C LEU A 208 -9.99 -1.40 11.80
N PRO A 209 -9.41 -2.60 11.78
CA PRO A 209 -9.82 -3.67 12.69
C PRO A 209 -9.46 -3.34 14.14
N ASP A 210 -10.35 -3.68 15.07
CA ASP A 210 -10.10 -3.66 16.50
C ASP A 210 -9.91 -5.09 17.01
N SER A 211 -8.76 -5.40 17.60
CA SER A 211 -8.47 -6.74 18.12
C SER A 211 -9.26 -7.11 19.38
N GLY A 212 -9.89 -6.13 20.04
CA GLY A 212 -10.76 -6.35 21.20
C GLY A 212 -12.16 -6.81 20.83
N GLU A 213 -12.55 -6.66 19.58
CA GLU A 213 -13.89 -6.96 19.09
C GLU A 213 -13.90 -8.21 18.20
N PRO A 214 -14.98 -8.98 18.18
CA PRO A 214 -15.08 -10.18 17.35
C PRO A 214 -15.13 -9.84 15.86
N PHE A 215 -14.67 -10.77 15.04
CA PHE A 215 -14.72 -10.69 13.57
C PHE A 215 -15.77 -11.67 13.03
N ASP A 216 -16.51 -11.21 12.01
CA ASP A 216 -17.32 -12.06 11.16
C ASP A 216 -16.57 -12.38 9.89
N VAL A 217 -16.43 -13.67 9.55
CA VAL A 217 -15.74 -14.13 8.35
C VAL A 217 -16.74 -14.83 7.44
N TYR A 218 -17.00 -14.25 6.28
CA TYR A 218 -17.85 -14.85 5.26
C TYR A 218 -16.98 -15.47 4.18
N CYS A 219 -17.12 -16.77 3.99
CA CYS A 219 -16.34 -17.53 3.00
C CYS A 219 -17.27 -18.10 1.94
N GLU A 220 -16.84 -18.04 0.70
CA GLU A 220 -17.53 -18.64 -0.43
C GLU A 220 -16.53 -19.35 -1.35
N ALA A 221 -16.91 -20.51 -1.82
CA ALA A 221 -16.17 -21.30 -2.78
C ALA A 221 -17.00 -21.57 -4.04
N SER A 222 -16.36 -21.45 -5.18
CA SER A 222 -16.92 -21.82 -6.48
C SER A 222 -15.85 -22.46 -7.34
N HIS A 223 -16.23 -23.08 -8.46
CA HIS A 223 -15.26 -23.57 -9.47
C HIS A 223 -14.42 -22.45 -10.10
N GLN A 224 -14.78 -21.19 -9.92
CA GLN A 224 -14.01 -20.02 -10.41
C GLN A 224 -12.93 -19.58 -9.40
N GLY A 225 -13.12 -19.82 -8.10
CA GLY A 225 -12.17 -19.39 -7.08
C GLY A 225 -12.72 -19.45 -5.66
N LEU A 226 -11.86 -19.08 -4.74
CA LEU A 226 -12.19 -18.89 -3.33
C LEU A 226 -12.26 -17.41 -3.02
N ARG A 227 -13.21 -17.02 -2.20
CA ARG A 227 -13.40 -15.65 -1.76
C ARG A 227 -13.79 -15.57 -0.30
N CYS A 228 -13.39 -14.50 0.35
CA CYS A 228 -13.82 -14.20 1.70
C CYS A 228 -13.96 -12.68 1.91
N VAL A 229 -14.78 -12.34 2.87
CA VAL A 229 -14.95 -10.99 3.40
C VAL A 229 -14.75 -11.06 4.90
N LEU A 230 -13.84 -10.27 5.40
CA LEU A 230 -13.68 -10.06 6.84
C LEU A 230 -14.46 -8.81 7.22
N MET A 231 -15.32 -8.94 8.20
CA MET A 231 -16.14 -7.84 8.70
C MET A 231 -16.01 -7.69 10.21
N GLN A 232 -16.30 -6.49 10.69
CA GLN A 232 -16.40 -6.18 12.11
C GLN A 232 -17.50 -5.14 12.29
N ASN A 233 -18.42 -5.37 13.23
CA ASN A 233 -19.56 -4.49 13.47
C ASN A 233 -20.37 -4.18 12.20
N ARG A 234 -20.60 -5.20 11.34
CA ARG A 234 -21.27 -5.11 10.02
C ARG A 234 -20.58 -4.20 9.00
N LYS A 235 -19.32 -3.83 9.23
CA LYS A 235 -18.51 -3.04 8.28
C LYS A 235 -17.37 -3.89 7.73
N VAL A 236 -16.99 -3.64 6.50
CA VAL A 236 -15.94 -4.41 5.82
C VAL A 236 -14.56 -3.97 6.30
N VAL A 237 -13.76 -4.93 6.71
CA VAL A 237 -12.33 -4.76 7.03
C VAL A 237 -11.47 -5.05 5.79
N THR A 238 -11.79 -6.13 5.07
CA THR A 238 -11.08 -6.49 3.84
C THR A 238 -11.85 -7.49 3.01
N TYR A 239 -11.71 -7.38 1.68
CA TYR A 239 -12.04 -8.44 0.74
C TYR A 239 -10.79 -9.24 0.42
N ALA A 240 -10.94 -10.55 0.21
CA ALA A 240 -9.90 -11.37 -0.35
C ALA A 240 -10.46 -12.41 -1.32
N SER A 241 -9.74 -12.66 -2.40
CA SER A 241 -10.10 -13.68 -3.37
C SER A 241 -8.87 -14.24 -4.07
N ARG A 242 -8.94 -15.50 -4.49
CA ARG A 242 -7.95 -16.12 -5.35
C ARG A 242 -8.55 -17.17 -6.28
N GLN A 243 -7.91 -17.41 -7.40
CA GLN A 243 -8.25 -18.52 -8.28
C GLN A 243 -7.92 -19.87 -7.61
N LEU A 244 -8.61 -20.92 -8.01
CA LEU A 244 -8.28 -22.29 -7.57
C LEU A 244 -6.92 -22.72 -8.10
N LYS A 245 -6.17 -23.41 -7.28
CA LYS A 245 -4.98 -24.16 -7.71
C LYS A 245 -5.41 -25.35 -8.56
N ASN A 246 -4.51 -25.91 -9.38
CA ASN A 246 -4.85 -26.99 -10.30
C ASN A 246 -5.47 -28.22 -9.60
N HIS A 247 -4.94 -28.62 -8.44
CA HIS A 247 -5.47 -29.73 -7.68
C HIS A 247 -6.81 -29.42 -7.00
N GLU A 248 -7.06 -28.17 -6.60
CA GLU A 248 -8.31 -27.74 -5.95
C GLU A 248 -9.52 -27.79 -6.90
N ARG A 249 -9.29 -27.75 -8.21
CA ARG A 249 -10.35 -27.85 -9.21
C ARG A 249 -11.08 -29.19 -9.19
N ASN A 250 -10.43 -30.21 -8.67
CA ASN A 250 -10.98 -31.56 -8.55
C ASN A 250 -11.58 -31.81 -7.16
N TYR A 251 -11.63 -30.83 -6.29
CA TYR A 251 -12.19 -30.98 -4.96
C TYR A 251 -13.71 -31.04 -5.02
N PRO A 252 -14.35 -31.93 -4.26
CA PRO A 252 -15.80 -31.88 -4.05
C PRO A 252 -16.20 -30.58 -3.33
N THR A 253 -17.47 -30.23 -3.39
CA THR A 253 -17.98 -28.93 -2.88
C THR A 253 -17.62 -28.65 -1.42
N HIS A 254 -17.69 -29.66 -0.54
CA HIS A 254 -17.37 -29.51 0.87
C HIS A 254 -15.88 -29.24 1.11
N ASP A 255 -14.98 -29.84 0.33
CA ASP A 255 -13.55 -29.57 0.41
C ASP A 255 -13.20 -28.19 -0.12
N LEU A 256 -13.89 -27.71 -1.16
CA LEU A 256 -13.76 -26.34 -1.64
C LEU A 256 -14.23 -25.33 -0.59
N GLN A 257 -15.33 -25.61 0.10
CA GLN A 257 -15.80 -24.76 1.22
C GLN A 257 -14.78 -24.71 2.36
N LEU A 258 -14.24 -25.86 2.75
CA LEU A 258 -13.19 -25.92 3.76
C LEU A 258 -11.92 -25.18 3.32
N ALA A 259 -11.54 -25.32 2.05
CA ALA A 259 -10.41 -24.58 1.46
C ALA A 259 -10.63 -23.06 1.50
N ALA A 260 -11.87 -22.57 1.34
CA ALA A 260 -12.19 -21.16 1.49
C ALA A 260 -12.03 -20.67 2.92
N VAL A 261 -12.45 -21.44 3.92
CA VAL A 261 -12.25 -21.14 5.34
C VAL A 261 -10.75 -21.08 5.66
N VAL A 262 -9.99 -22.11 5.26
CA VAL A 262 -8.53 -22.13 5.44
C VAL A 262 -7.83 -20.97 4.73
N PHE A 263 -8.33 -20.57 3.56
CA PHE A 263 -7.82 -19.38 2.86
C PHE A 263 -8.09 -18.11 3.68
N ALA A 264 -9.31 -17.93 4.18
CA ALA A 264 -9.69 -16.76 4.95
C ALA A 264 -8.85 -16.59 6.23
N LEU A 265 -8.55 -17.69 6.91
CA LEU A 265 -7.72 -17.69 8.13
C LEU A 265 -6.23 -17.36 7.87
N LYS A 266 -5.79 -17.32 6.61
CA LYS A 266 -4.42 -16.98 6.21
C LYS A 266 -4.27 -15.55 5.67
N VAL A 267 -5.38 -14.85 5.48
CA VAL A 267 -5.44 -13.47 5.00
C VAL A 267 -5.46 -12.50 6.16
#